data_c15678b415c379cc25b1d0bf13773ecb
#
_entry.id   c15678b415c379cc25b1d0bf13773ecb
#
_cell.length_a   1.000
_cell.length_b   1.000
_cell.length_c   1.000
_cell.angle_alpha   90.00
_cell.angle_beta   90.00
_cell.angle_gamma   90.00
#
_symmetry.space_group_name_H-M   'P 1'
#
loop_
_entity.id
_entity.type
_entity.pdbx_description
1 polymer ?
#
loop_
_entity_poly.entity_id
_entity_poly.type
_entity_poly.pdbx_seq_one_letter_code
_entity_poly.pdbx_strand_id
1 'polypeptide(L)'
;MYSNFGQFINGQWQQAEKKETYKVINPATEEVLGEASKASSVDVQKALKSAEKGLETWKNTTPWQRSYVIRKIADLMRERKDVLAKWLTLEVGKPLKEAIGEVGGGADIFEWNAEETKRIYGETLQSRFPETRVHVYYQPVGVVAALVPWNFPIVLASRKISTALAAGCSVICKPDVITPGAVMELVNICKDAGVPDGVVNLLSGDPAEISNELLLSLMHISEPTRPRLISYAVFCLK
;
A
#
# COMPACT_ATOMS: atom_id res chain seq x y z
N MET A 1 -19.04 9.24 6.66
CA MET A 1 -17.58 9.15 6.81
C MET A 1 -16.89 8.91 5.48
N TYR A 2 -17.45 8.13 4.55
CA TYR A 2 -16.80 7.71 3.29
C TYR A 2 -17.07 8.63 2.08
N SER A 3 -17.82 9.71 2.22
CA SER A 3 -18.25 10.58 1.11
C SER A 3 -17.14 11.16 0.24
N ASN A 4 -15.92 11.26 0.81
CA ASN A 4 -14.75 11.82 0.12
C ASN A 4 -13.83 10.73 -0.44
N PHE A 5 -14.18 9.44 -0.25
CA PHE A 5 -13.38 8.31 -0.68
C PHE A 5 -14.06 7.56 -1.83
N GLY A 6 -13.25 7.06 -2.72
CA GLY A 6 -13.63 6.18 -3.81
C GLY A 6 -12.51 5.19 -4.07
N GLN A 7 -12.16 4.99 -5.33
CA GLN A 7 -10.91 4.36 -5.75
C GLN A 7 -9.85 5.45 -5.84
N PHE A 8 -8.66 5.24 -5.27
CA PHE A 8 -7.56 6.18 -5.41
C PHE A 8 -6.66 5.74 -6.56
N ILE A 9 -6.72 6.44 -7.66
CA ILE A 9 -5.99 6.11 -8.88
C ILE A 9 -5.35 7.37 -9.44
N ASN A 10 -4.07 7.29 -9.78
CA ASN A 10 -3.30 8.40 -10.36
C ASN A 10 -3.39 9.71 -9.54
N GLY A 11 -3.22 9.58 -8.23
CA GLY A 11 -3.20 10.72 -7.31
C GLY A 11 -4.58 11.32 -6.96
N GLN A 12 -5.68 10.72 -7.42
CA GLN A 12 -7.02 11.27 -7.25
C GLN A 12 -8.02 10.21 -6.75
N TRP A 13 -8.93 10.67 -5.87
CA TRP A 13 -10.12 9.91 -5.50
C TRP A 13 -11.16 10.01 -6.61
N GLN A 14 -11.68 8.87 -7.05
CA GLN A 14 -12.67 8.80 -8.10
C GLN A 14 -13.72 7.72 -7.79
N GLN A 15 -14.93 7.91 -8.27
CA GLN A 15 -15.97 6.90 -8.19
C GLN A 15 -15.57 5.65 -8.98
N ALA A 16 -15.97 4.47 -8.49
CA ALA A 16 -15.84 3.24 -9.28
C ALA A 16 -16.65 3.34 -10.59
N GLU A 17 -16.16 2.69 -11.65
CA GLU A 17 -16.79 2.73 -12.98
C GLU A 17 -18.28 2.33 -12.93
N LYS A 18 -18.62 1.28 -12.20
CA LYS A 18 -20.00 0.81 -12.03
C LYS A 18 -20.80 1.58 -10.99
N LYS A 19 -20.17 2.50 -10.24
CA LYS A 19 -20.78 3.25 -9.13
C LYS A 19 -21.42 2.37 -8.04
N GLU A 20 -21.02 1.09 -7.97
CA GLU A 20 -21.46 0.18 -6.91
C GLU A 20 -20.78 0.56 -5.59
N THR A 21 -21.52 0.36 -4.49
CA THR A 21 -21.02 0.58 -3.12
C THR A 21 -21.30 -0.63 -2.24
N TYR A 22 -20.67 -0.66 -1.09
CA TYR A 22 -20.96 -1.62 -0.03
C TYR A 22 -20.94 -0.92 1.33
N LYS A 23 -21.74 -1.41 2.27
CA LYS A 23 -21.87 -0.85 3.62
C LYS A 23 -20.69 -1.28 4.48
N VAL A 24 -20.13 -0.33 5.22
CA VAL A 24 -19.17 -0.59 6.29
C VAL A 24 -19.86 -0.40 7.63
N ILE A 25 -19.73 -1.36 8.52
CA ILE A 25 -20.49 -1.48 9.77
C ILE A 25 -19.55 -1.33 10.95
N ASN A 26 -19.97 -0.61 11.97
CA ASN A 26 -19.32 -0.59 13.28
C ASN A 26 -19.60 -1.91 14.00
N PRO A 27 -18.60 -2.74 14.31
CA PRO A 27 -18.80 -4.04 14.93
C PRO A 27 -19.30 -3.96 16.39
N ALA A 28 -19.17 -2.80 17.04
CA ALA A 28 -19.60 -2.63 18.43
C ALA A 28 -21.08 -2.21 18.55
N THR A 29 -21.62 -1.48 17.56
CA THR A 29 -22.99 -0.95 17.59
C THR A 29 -23.88 -1.50 16.49
N GLU A 30 -23.31 -2.24 15.52
CA GLU A 30 -23.97 -2.74 14.30
C GLU A 30 -24.52 -1.61 13.39
N GLU A 31 -24.16 -0.36 13.68
CA GLU A 31 -24.58 0.79 12.87
C GLU A 31 -23.74 0.90 11.59
N VAL A 32 -24.38 1.34 10.53
CA VAL A 32 -23.71 1.63 9.25
C VAL A 32 -22.89 2.91 9.39
N LEU A 33 -21.56 2.80 9.31
CA LEU A 33 -20.63 3.95 9.31
C LEU A 33 -20.71 4.77 8.01
N GLY A 34 -21.08 4.10 6.92
CA GLY A 34 -21.23 4.68 5.60
C GLY A 34 -21.06 3.64 4.50
N GLU A 35 -20.97 4.12 3.27
CA GLU A 35 -20.80 3.27 2.08
C GLU A 35 -19.44 3.53 1.43
N ALA A 36 -18.70 2.46 1.19
CA ALA A 36 -17.45 2.49 0.47
C ALA A 36 -17.66 2.07 -1.00
N SER A 37 -16.88 2.65 -1.91
CA SER A 37 -16.95 2.37 -3.34
C SER A 37 -16.44 0.97 -3.66
N LYS A 38 -17.11 0.24 -4.57
CA LYS A 38 -16.73 -1.11 -5.00
C LYS A 38 -16.09 -1.08 -6.38
N ALA A 39 -14.79 -1.37 -6.45
CA ALA A 39 -14.05 -1.44 -7.69
C ALA A 39 -14.55 -2.57 -8.60
N SER A 40 -14.53 -2.32 -9.89
CA SER A 40 -14.74 -3.31 -10.95
C SER A 40 -13.41 -3.70 -11.61
N SER A 41 -13.42 -4.70 -12.48
CA SER A 41 -12.25 -5.09 -13.28
C SER A 41 -11.67 -3.91 -14.09
N VAL A 42 -12.52 -3.01 -14.57
CA VAL A 42 -12.09 -1.80 -15.29
C VAL A 42 -11.26 -0.88 -14.39
N ASP A 43 -11.68 -0.72 -13.12
CA ASP A 43 -10.94 0.10 -12.14
C ASP A 43 -9.58 -0.55 -11.82
N VAL A 44 -9.52 -1.87 -11.73
CA VAL A 44 -8.26 -2.61 -11.54
C VAL A 44 -7.30 -2.35 -12.70
N GLN A 45 -7.78 -2.43 -13.95
CA GLN A 45 -6.95 -2.16 -15.13
C GLN A 45 -6.47 -0.69 -15.19
N LYS A 46 -7.31 0.27 -14.76
CA LYS A 46 -6.90 1.67 -14.63
C LYS A 46 -5.80 1.84 -13.58
N ALA A 47 -5.94 1.18 -12.42
CA ALA A 47 -4.95 1.23 -11.35
C ALA A 47 -3.62 0.58 -11.75
N LEU A 48 -3.64 -0.54 -12.49
CA LEU A 48 -2.44 -1.18 -13.04
C LEU A 48 -1.68 -0.25 -13.97
N LYS A 49 -2.35 0.34 -14.96
CA LYS A 49 -1.73 1.32 -15.88
C LYS A 49 -1.18 2.54 -15.14
N SER A 50 -1.90 3.00 -14.11
CA SER A 50 -1.45 4.10 -13.25
C SER A 50 -0.18 3.72 -12.49
N ALA A 51 -0.16 2.51 -11.90
CA ALA A 51 0.97 2.02 -11.12
C ALA A 51 2.22 1.79 -11.99
N GLU A 52 2.06 1.29 -13.21
CA GLU A 52 3.15 1.16 -14.19
C GLU A 52 3.77 2.52 -14.52
N LYS A 53 2.93 3.53 -14.79
CA LYS A 53 3.41 4.89 -15.03
C LYS A 53 4.08 5.50 -13.80
N GLY A 54 3.50 5.30 -12.61
CA GLY A 54 4.07 5.76 -11.34
C GLY A 54 5.42 5.10 -11.04
N LEU A 55 5.56 3.81 -11.38
CA LEU A 55 6.82 3.08 -11.25
C LEU A 55 7.95 3.74 -12.03
N GLU A 56 7.69 4.16 -13.29
CA GLU A 56 8.72 4.83 -14.12
C GLU A 56 9.25 6.11 -13.47
N THR A 57 8.38 6.85 -12.79
CA THR A 57 8.77 8.05 -12.05
C THR A 57 9.54 7.67 -10.79
N TRP A 58 9.00 6.72 -9.99
CA TRP A 58 9.52 6.43 -8.66
C TRP A 58 10.84 5.67 -8.67
N LYS A 59 11.03 4.72 -9.58
CA LYS A 59 12.30 3.99 -9.72
C LYS A 59 13.49 4.89 -10.08
N ASN A 60 13.22 6.00 -10.78
CA ASN A 60 14.22 7.00 -11.16
C ASN A 60 14.45 8.07 -10.07
N THR A 61 13.65 8.06 -8.98
CA THR A 61 13.83 8.92 -7.82
C THR A 61 14.98 8.41 -6.96
N THR A 62 15.87 9.30 -6.53
CA THR A 62 17.03 8.88 -5.73
C THR A 62 16.62 8.32 -4.37
N PRO A 63 17.41 7.40 -3.76
CA PRO A 63 17.13 6.89 -2.42
C PRO A 63 16.94 7.99 -1.36
N TRP A 64 17.67 9.10 -1.48
CA TRP A 64 17.55 10.24 -0.58
C TRP A 64 16.20 10.95 -0.68
N GLN A 65 15.73 11.17 -1.90
CA GLN A 65 14.42 11.77 -2.15
C GLN A 65 13.28 10.84 -1.69
N ARG A 66 13.39 9.54 -1.98
CA ARG A 66 12.42 8.54 -1.48
C ARG A 66 12.39 8.52 0.05
N SER A 67 13.55 8.47 0.69
CA SER A 67 13.68 8.52 2.16
C SER A 67 12.99 9.75 2.75
N TYR A 68 13.20 10.92 2.16
CA TYR A 68 12.54 12.16 2.60
C TYR A 68 11.01 12.07 2.56
N VAL A 69 10.45 11.60 1.43
CA VAL A 69 8.98 11.44 1.29
C VAL A 69 8.43 10.41 2.25
N ILE A 70 9.10 9.25 2.39
CA ILE A 70 8.67 8.17 3.28
C ILE A 70 8.70 8.63 4.75
N ARG A 71 9.72 9.40 5.16
CA ARG A 71 9.79 9.99 6.50
C ARG A 71 8.64 10.98 6.74
N LYS A 72 8.35 11.82 5.75
CA LYS A 72 7.24 12.77 5.85
C LYS A 72 5.88 12.07 6.02
N ILE A 73 5.70 10.86 5.46
CA ILE A 73 4.51 10.04 5.73
C ILE A 73 4.45 9.70 7.23
N ALA A 74 5.56 9.24 7.83
CA ALA A 74 5.61 8.91 9.25
C ALA A 74 5.26 10.13 10.14
N ASP A 75 5.79 11.30 9.81
CA ASP A 75 5.53 12.54 10.54
C ASP A 75 4.03 12.92 10.45
N LEU A 76 3.45 12.90 9.26
CA LEU A 76 2.02 13.17 9.05
C LEU A 76 1.11 12.14 9.72
N MET A 77 1.51 10.87 9.80
CA MET A 77 0.77 9.84 10.55
C MET A 77 0.75 10.16 12.05
N ARG A 78 1.86 10.62 12.63
CA ARG A 78 1.94 11.03 14.03
C ARG A 78 1.09 12.28 14.29
N GLU A 79 1.11 13.23 13.35
CA GLU A 79 0.32 14.47 13.41
C GLU A 79 -1.18 14.18 13.35
N ARG A 80 -1.61 13.24 12.50
CA ARG A 80 -3.00 12.84 12.29
C ARG A 80 -3.41 11.57 13.07
N LYS A 81 -2.67 11.22 14.12
CA LYS A 81 -2.86 9.96 14.86
C LYS A 81 -4.29 9.79 15.36
N ASP A 82 -4.92 10.87 15.84
CA ASP A 82 -6.27 10.81 16.41
C ASP A 82 -7.33 10.53 15.33
N VAL A 83 -7.14 11.03 14.12
CA VAL A 83 -8.01 10.74 12.97
C VAL A 83 -7.90 9.28 12.57
N LEU A 84 -6.67 8.77 12.40
CA LEU A 84 -6.41 7.36 12.06
C LEU A 84 -6.92 6.41 13.15
N ALA A 85 -6.66 6.74 14.43
CA ALA A 85 -7.11 5.93 15.56
C ALA A 85 -8.64 5.88 15.66
N LYS A 86 -9.33 6.98 15.36
CA LYS A 86 -10.80 7.02 15.31
C LYS A 86 -11.35 6.06 14.24
N TRP A 87 -10.76 6.04 13.03
CA TRP A 87 -11.13 5.07 12.01
C TRP A 87 -10.97 3.64 12.51
N LEU A 88 -9.81 3.30 13.11
CA LEU A 88 -9.52 1.97 13.66
C LEU A 88 -10.54 1.57 14.73
N THR A 89 -10.86 2.47 15.65
CA THR A 89 -11.85 2.18 16.70
C THR A 89 -13.24 1.91 16.12
N LEU A 90 -13.66 2.69 15.13
CA LEU A 90 -14.99 2.55 14.53
C LEU A 90 -15.12 1.33 13.63
N GLU A 91 -14.08 1.00 12.84
CA GLU A 91 -14.14 -0.09 11.86
C GLU A 91 -13.72 -1.45 12.44
N VAL A 92 -12.69 -1.47 13.30
CA VAL A 92 -12.15 -2.71 13.89
C VAL A 92 -12.81 -3.03 15.24
N GLY A 93 -13.35 -2.02 15.92
CA GLY A 93 -13.92 -2.16 17.26
C GLY A 93 -12.88 -2.19 18.39
N LYS A 94 -11.61 -1.87 18.11
CA LYS A 94 -10.56 -1.86 19.14
C LYS A 94 -10.62 -0.61 20.03
N PRO A 95 -10.18 -0.70 21.31
CA PRO A 95 -10.10 0.45 22.19
C PRO A 95 -9.23 1.57 21.60
N LEU A 96 -9.63 2.83 21.81
CA LEU A 96 -8.92 3.99 21.25
C LEU A 96 -7.43 4.01 21.63
N LYS A 97 -7.10 3.61 22.86
CA LYS A 97 -5.70 3.54 23.33
C LYS A 97 -4.86 2.56 22.49
N GLU A 98 -5.43 1.41 22.13
CA GLU A 98 -4.77 0.41 21.27
C GLU A 98 -4.68 0.90 19.83
N ALA A 99 -5.72 1.56 19.34
CA ALA A 99 -5.74 2.18 18.02
C ALA A 99 -4.64 3.25 17.88
N ILE A 100 -4.45 4.10 18.86
CA ILE A 100 -3.35 5.08 18.91
C ILE A 100 -1.99 4.37 18.89
N GLY A 101 -1.84 3.27 19.64
CA GLY A 101 -0.63 2.45 19.62
C GLY A 101 -0.34 1.84 18.26
N GLU A 102 -1.37 1.37 17.57
CA GLU A 102 -1.24 0.83 16.21
C GLU A 102 -0.77 1.89 15.22
N VAL A 103 -1.32 3.09 15.27
CA VAL A 103 -0.90 4.21 14.41
C VAL A 103 0.57 4.55 14.66
N GLY A 104 0.99 4.59 15.94
CA GLY A 104 2.39 4.82 16.32
C GLY A 104 3.31 3.77 15.69
N GLY A 105 2.98 2.48 15.87
CA GLY A 105 3.74 1.39 15.26
C GLY A 105 3.78 1.44 13.73
N GLY A 106 2.68 1.87 13.08
CA GLY A 106 2.66 2.11 11.64
C GLY A 106 3.60 3.23 11.21
N ALA A 107 3.63 4.34 11.95
CA ALA A 107 4.54 5.46 11.69
C ALA A 107 6.01 5.04 11.87
N ASP A 108 6.32 4.28 12.91
CA ASP A 108 7.68 3.78 13.17
C ASP A 108 8.17 2.85 12.04
N ILE A 109 7.27 2.05 11.43
CA ILE A 109 7.59 1.22 10.27
C ILE A 109 7.94 2.09 9.05
N PHE A 110 7.20 3.17 8.78
CA PHE A 110 7.53 4.11 7.72
C PHE A 110 8.88 4.79 7.98
N GLU A 111 9.14 5.22 9.20
CA GLU A 111 10.41 5.84 9.58
C GLU A 111 11.57 4.86 9.40
N TRP A 112 11.44 3.62 9.86
CA TRP A 112 12.44 2.57 9.66
C TRP A 112 12.75 2.38 8.17
N ASN A 113 11.73 2.23 7.34
CA ASN A 113 11.92 2.04 5.89
C ASN A 113 12.49 3.29 5.19
N ALA A 114 12.23 4.49 5.70
CA ALA A 114 12.88 5.71 5.21
C ALA A 114 14.40 5.66 5.43
N GLU A 115 14.86 5.13 6.57
CA GLU A 115 16.29 4.94 6.84
C GLU A 115 16.88 3.82 5.99
N GLU A 116 16.18 2.68 5.87
CA GLU A 116 16.65 1.55 5.08
C GLU A 116 16.74 1.86 3.58
N THR A 117 15.90 2.76 3.07
CA THR A 117 15.95 3.21 1.66
C THR A 117 17.35 3.61 1.22
N LYS A 118 18.12 4.26 2.11
CA LYS A 118 19.49 4.73 1.84
C LYS A 118 20.54 3.64 1.96
N ARG A 119 20.20 2.45 2.45
CA ARG A 119 21.09 1.32 2.72
C ARG A 119 20.91 0.16 1.75
N ILE A 120 20.15 0.32 0.70
CA ILE A 120 20.00 -0.68 -0.37
C ILE A 120 21.27 -0.62 -1.23
N TYR A 121 22.36 -1.22 -0.71
CA TYR A 121 23.65 -1.23 -1.37
C TYR A 121 23.77 -2.39 -2.34
N GLY A 122 24.53 -2.19 -3.43
CA GLY A 122 25.03 -3.29 -4.24
C GLY A 122 26.30 -3.89 -3.67
N GLU A 123 26.78 -4.95 -4.30
CA GLU A 123 28.01 -5.65 -3.91
C GLU A 123 28.95 -5.74 -5.09
N THR A 124 30.26 -5.74 -4.80
CA THR A 124 31.29 -6.04 -5.78
C THR A 124 32.06 -7.27 -5.31
N LEU A 125 32.00 -8.34 -6.07
CA LEU A 125 32.57 -9.63 -5.75
C LEU A 125 33.75 -9.92 -6.67
N GLN A 126 34.71 -10.67 -6.15
CA GLN A 126 35.79 -11.21 -7.00
C GLN A 126 35.26 -12.44 -7.76
N SER A 127 35.56 -12.49 -9.04
CA SER A 127 35.31 -13.66 -9.86
C SER A 127 36.43 -14.70 -9.69
N ARG A 128 36.12 -15.96 -10.02
CA ARG A 128 37.15 -17.01 -10.20
C ARG A 128 38.11 -16.71 -11.36
N PHE A 129 37.74 -15.81 -12.25
CA PHE A 129 38.57 -15.40 -13.37
C PHE A 129 39.25 -14.06 -13.06
N PRO A 130 40.59 -13.93 -13.19
CA PRO A 130 41.34 -12.73 -12.80
C PRO A 130 40.88 -11.44 -13.50
N GLU A 131 40.47 -11.59 -14.77
CA GLU A 131 40.09 -10.46 -15.64
C GLU A 131 38.61 -10.02 -15.43
N THR A 132 37.85 -10.68 -14.53
CA THR A 132 36.43 -10.45 -14.37
C THR A 132 36.12 -9.89 -12.99
N ARG A 133 35.20 -8.90 -12.93
CA ARG A 133 34.56 -8.39 -11.70
C ARG A 133 33.06 -8.66 -11.77
N VAL A 134 32.49 -9.04 -10.65
CA VAL A 134 31.03 -9.27 -10.54
C VAL A 134 30.44 -8.14 -9.72
N HIS A 135 29.44 -7.47 -10.27
CA HIS A 135 28.67 -6.45 -9.59
C HIS A 135 27.24 -6.92 -9.38
N VAL A 136 26.73 -6.77 -8.15
CA VAL A 136 25.34 -7.04 -7.79
C VAL A 136 24.62 -5.70 -7.59
N TYR A 137 23.54 -5.52 -8.30
CA TYR A 137 22.68 -4.35 -8.19
C TYR A 137 21.28 -4.76 -7.79
N TYR A 138 20.70 -4.07 -6.80
CA TYR A 138 19.29 -4.21 -6.45
C TYR A 138 18.46 -3.25 -7.27
N GLN A 139 17.40 -3.75 -7.88
CA GLN A 139 16.46 -2.97 -8.68
C GLN A 139 15.03 -3.17 -8.16
N PRO A 140 14.13 -2.16 -8.31
CA PRO A 140 12.72 -2.35 -8.03
C PRO A 140 12.15 -3.51 -8.82
N VAL A 141 11.41 -4.38 -8.16
CA VAL A 141 10.78 -5.55 -8.82
C VAL A 141 9.59 -5.16 -9.71
N GLY A 142 9.04 -3.96 -9.55
CA GLY A 142 7.92 -3.49 -10.35
C GLY A 142 6.76 -2.94 -9.53
N VAL A 143 5.53 -3.21 -9.96
CA VAL A 143 4.30 -2.88 -9.25
C VAL A 143 4.03 -3.93 -8.17
N VAL A 144 3.67 -3.51 -6.97
CA VAL A 144 3.39 -4.37 -5.81
C VAL A 144 1.90 -4.34 -5.48
N ALA A 145 1.27 -5.49 -5.37
CA ALA A 145 -0.07 -5.62 -4.81
C ALA A 145 -0.01 -5.79 -3.29
N ALA A 146 -0.50 -4.80 -2.54
CA ALA A 146 -0.54 -4.80 -1.09
C ALA A 146 -1.94 -5.18 -0.58
N LEU A 147 -2.18 -6.48 -0.36
CA LEU A 147 -3.44 -6.99 0.20
C LEU A 147 -3.40 -6.87 1.72
N VAL A 148 -4.28 -6.08 2.30
CA VAL A 148 -4.27 -5.70 3.72
C VAL A 148 -5.45 -6.32 4.44
N PRO A 149 -5.24 -7.19 5.44
CA PRO A 149 -6.32 -7.76 6.25
C PRO A 149 -6.83 -6.78 7.31
N TRP A 150 -7.97 -7.11 7.89
CA TRP A 150 -8.77 -6.25 8.77
C TRP A 150 -8.23 -6.05 10.19
N ASN A 151 -7.45 -6.97 10.74
CA ASN A 151 -7.13 -7.02 12.17
C ASN A 151 -6.13 -5.96 12.65
N PHE A 152 -5.17 -5.55 11.81
CA PHE A 152 -4.21 -4.46 12.04
C PHE A 152 -4.01 -3.65 10.76
N PRO A 153 -5.07 -2.97 10.27
CA PRO A 153 -5.06 -2.40 8.92
C PRO A 153 -3.95 -1.36 8.72
N ILE A 154 -3.66 -0.51 9.71
CA ILE A 154 -2.61 0.51 9.60
C ILE A 154 -1.22 -0.11 9.64
N VAL A 155 -0.91 -0.98 10.61
CA VAL A 155 0.42 -1.62 10.69
C VAL A 155 0.71 -2.47 9.46
N LEU A 156 -0.27 -3.24 8.99
CA LEU A 156 -0.07 -4.15 7.85
C LEU A 156 -0.01 -3.40 6.51
N ALA A 157 -0.77 -2.32 6.36
CA ALA A 157 -0.62 -1.41 5.21
C ALA A 157 0.74 -0.72 5.25
N SER A 158 1.16 -0.20 6.42
CA SER A 158 2.46 0.47 6.60
C SER A 158 3.61 -0.43 6.20
N ARG A 159 3.63 -1.70 6.64
CA ARG A 159 4.67 -2.67 6.29
C ARG A 159 4.79 -2.87 4.78
N LYS A 160 3.67 -3.01 4.08
CA LYS A 160 3.65 -3.31 2.64
C LYS A 160 3.95 -2.08 1.80
N ILE A 161 3.29 -0.95 2.11
CA ILE A 161 3.45 0.29 1.34
C ILE A 161 4.85 0.86 1.54
N SER A 162 5.32 1.02 2.79
CA SER A 162 6.61 1.66 3.05
C SER A 162 7.79 0.88 2.50
N THR A 163 7.76 -0.47 2.62
CA THR A 163 8.82 -1.33 2.07
C THR A 163 8.87 -1.27 0.55
N ALA A 164 7.70 -1.31 -0.12
CA ALA A 164 7.63 -1.18 -1.57
C ALA A 164 8.14 0.19 -2.04
N LEU A 165 7.73 1.27 -1.38
CA LEU A 165 8.23 2.62 -1.68
C LEU A 165 9.73 2.74 -1.45
N ALA A 166 10.26 2.19 -0.36
CA ALA A 166 11.69 2.18 -0.06
C ALA A 166 12.50 1.50 -1.16
N ALA A 167 12.02 0.36 -1.66
CA ALA A 167 12.62 -0.38 -2.76
C ALA A 167 12.51 0.31 -4.12
N GLY A 168 11.72 1.39 -4.25
CA GLY A 168 11.50 2.09 -5.51
C GLY A 168 10.36 1.51 -6.36
N CYS A 169 9.50 0.68 -5.78
CA CYS A 169 8.33 0.09 -6.42
C CYS A 169 7.11 1.02 -6.33
N SER A 170 6.16 0.87 -7.25
CA SER A 170 4.81 1.39 -7.08
C SER A 170 3.90 0.37 -6.40
N VAL A 171 2.76 0.83 -5.86
CA VAL A 171 1.86 0.01 -5.03
C VAL A 171 0.41 0.17 -5.45
N ILE A 172 -0.30 -0.95 -5.52
CA ILE A 172 -1.76 -1.00 -5.52
C ILE A 172 -2.18 -1.61 -4.18
N CYS A 173 -2.74 -0.80 -3.30
CA CYS A 173 -3.21 -1.23 -1.99
C CYS A 173 -4.67 -1.68 -2.07
N LYS A 174 -4.97 -2.85 -1.53
CA LYS A 174 -6.32 -3.36 -1.39
C LYS A 174 -6.60 -3.59 0.09
N PRO A 175 -7.31 -2.66 0.79
CA PRO A 175 -7.76 -2.86 2.16
C PRO A 175 -8.83 -3.93 2.26
N ASP A 176 -9.04 -4.47 3.44
CA ASP A 176 -10.20 -5.32 3.70
C ASP A 176 -11.50 -4.52 3.56
N VAL A 177 -12.58 -5.20 3.15
CA VAL A 177 -13.89 -4.56 2.95
C VAL A 177 -14.53 -4.09 4.27
N ILE A 178 -14.14 -4.67 5.39
CA ILE A 178 -14.66 -4.27 6.71
C ILE A 178 -13.89 -3.12 7.34
N THR A 179 -12.65 -2.85 6.91
CA THR A 179 -11.79 -1.80 7.52
C THR A 179 -11.08 -0.95 6.47
N PRO A 180 -11.79 -0.37 5.49
CA PRO A 180 -11.16 0.37 4.41
C PRO A 180 -10.73 1.79 4.78
N GLY A 181 -11.47 2.48 5.67
CA GLY A 181 -11.32 3.91 5.90
C GLY A 181 -9.99 4.31 6.53
N ALA A 182 -9.49 3.52 7.48
CA ALA A 182 -8.18 3.77 8.06
C ALA A 182 -7.05 3.72 7.01
N VAL A 183 -7.12 2.75 6.08
CA VAL A 183 -6.13 2.62 4.99
C VAL A 183 -6.33 3.70 3.92
N MET A 184 -7.58 4.10 3.65
CA MET A 184 -7.89 5.22 2.75
C MET A 184 -7.28 6.52 3.27
N GLU A 185 -7.38 6.79 4.57
CA GLU A 185 -6.75 7.97 5.18
C GLU A 185 -5.22 7.88 5.14
N LEU A 186 -4.63 6.70 5.32
CA LEU A 186 -3.19 6.51 5.13
C LEU A 186 -2.75 6.85 3.70
N VAL A 187 -3.55 6.51 2.69
CA VAL A 187 -3.26 6.87 1.29
C VAL A 187 -3.39 8.38 1.06
N ASN A 188 -4.33 9.08 1.72
CA ASN A 188 -4.35 10.54 1.75
C ASN A 188 -3.04 11.12 2.31
N ILE A 189 -2.56 10.55 3.41
CA ILE A 189 -1.29 10.95 4.01
C ILE A 189 -0.12 10.73 3.03
N CYS A 190 -0.10 9.63 2.29
CA CYS A 190 0.91 9.41 1.24
C CYS A 190 0.88 10.52 0.18
N LYS A 191 -0.33 10.90 -0.29
CA LYS A 191 -0.51 12.02 -1.23
C LYS A 191 0.02 13.33 -0.66
N ASP A 192 -0.39 13.68 0.56
CA ASP A 192 0.00 14.93 1.22
C ASP A 192 1.51 15.00 1.54
N ALA A 193 2.14 13.86 1.73
CA ALA A 193 3.58 13.74 1.89
C ALA A 193 4.36 14.03 0.59
N GLY A 194 3.69 13.99 -0.55
CA GLY A 194 4.27 14.27 -1.86
C GLY A 194 4.70 13.00 -2.62
N VAL A 195 4.08 11.86 -2.34
CA VAL A 195 4.23 10.68 -3.20
C VAL A 195 3.68 11.02 -4.59
N PRO A 196 4.45 10.84 -5.67
CA PRO A 196 4.01 11.17 -7.01
C PRO A 196 2.77 10.39 -7.46
N ASP A 197 1.98 10.99 -8.34
CA ASP A 197 0.78 10.38 -8.90
C ASP A 197 1.08 9.01 -9.52
N GLY A 198 0.23 8.03 -9.25
CA GLY A 198 0.36 6.67 -9.74
C GLY A 198 1.30 5.77 -8.93
N VAL A 199 2.17 6.31 -8.07
CA VAL A 199 3.08 5.50 -7.25
C VAL A 199 2.33 4.71 -6.19
N VAL A 200 1.33 5.31 -5.55
CA VAL A 200 0.40 4.64 -4.65
C VAL A 200 -0.99 4.72 -5.24
N ASN A 201 -1.66 3.58 -5.36
CA ASN A 201 -3.05 3.46 -5.76
C ASN A 201 -3.79 2.62 -4.70
N LEU A 202 -5.12 2.81 -4.58
CA LEU A 202 -5.95 2.02 -3.68
C LEU A 202 -7.22 1.59 -4.38
N LEU A 203 -7.53 0.30 -4.26
CA LEU A 203 -8.75 -0.31 -4.76
C LEU A 203 -9.53 -0.92 -3.60
N SER A 204 -10.77 -0.46 -3.41
CA SER A 204 -11.71 -0.97 -2.41
C SER A 204 -12.82 -1.74 -3.10
N GLY A 205 -13.22 -2.90 -2.55
CA GLY A 205 -14.25 -3.74 -3.14
C GLY A 205 -14.04 -5.23 -2.89
N ASP A 206 -14.70 -6.06 -3.70
CA ASP A 206 -14.67 -7.50 -3.55
C ASP A 206 -13.25 -8.08 -3.58
N PRO A 207 -12.85 -8.86 -2.53
CA PRO A 207 -11.50 -9.40 -2.46
C PRO A 207 -11.15 -10.34 -3.59
N ALA A 208 -12.08 -11.20 -4.00
CA ALA A 208 -11.82 -12.20 -5.03
C ALA A 208 -11.73 -11.56 -6.41
N GLU A 209 -12.64 -10.64 -6.73
CA GLU A 209 -12.66 -9.93 -8.02
C GLU A 209 -11.35 -9.13 -8.20
N ILE A 210 -10.97 -8.31 -7.22
CA ILE A 210 -9.77 -7.47 -7.30
C ILE A 210 -8.50 -8.34 -7.30
N SER A 211 -8.42 -9.35 -6.40
CA SER A 211 -7.20 -10.15 -6.28
C SER A 211 -6.98 -11.03 -7.51
N ASN A 212 -8.03 -11.63 -8.08
CA ASN A 212 -7.92 -12.43 -9.28
C ASN A 212 -7.44 -11.59 -10.48
N GLU A 213 -8.00 -10.39 -10.67
CA GLU A 213 -7.55 -9.47 -11.75
C GLU A 213 -6.09 -9.05 -11.56
N LEU A 214 -5.69 -8.71 -10.32
CA LEU A 214 -4.30 -8.39 -10.02
C LEU A 214 -3.38 -9.58 -10.30
N LEU A 215 -3.72 -10.77 -9.85
CA LEU A 215 -2.93 -11.99 -10.06
C LEU A 215 -2.83 -12.39 -11.53
N LEU A 216 -3.92 -12.28 -12.29
CA LEU A 216 -3.92 -12.56 -13.74
C LEU A 216 -3.06 -11.58 -14.52
N SER A 217 -3.07 -10.31 -14.14
CA SER A 217 -2.20 -9.28 -14.73
C SER A 217 -0.72 -9.50 -14.35
N LEU A 218 -0.48 -10.25 -13.27
CA LEU A 218 0.82 -10.57 -12.69
C LEU A 218 1.33 -11.95 -13.13
N MET A 219 0.75 -12.58 -14.15
CA MET A 219 1.06 -13.96 -14.59
C MET A 219 2.54 -14.25 -14.92
N HIS A 220 3.44 -13.31 -14.73
CA HIS A 220 4.88 -13.50 -14.81
C HIS A 220 5.56 -13.65 -13.44
N ILE A 221 4.78 -13.81 -12.36
CA ILE A 221 5.33 -14.09 -11.04
C ILE A 221 5.63 -15.57 -10.94
N SER A 222 6.87 -15.87 -10.59
CA SER A 222 7.30 -17.21 -10.17
C SER A 222 6.36 -17.75 -9.10
N GLU A 223 5.92 -19.00 -9.28
CA GLU A 223 4.95 -19.74 -8.51
C GLU A 223 4.92 -19.48 -7.01
N PRO A 224 3.73 -19.35 -6.40
CA PRO A 224 3.58 -19.44 -4.97
C PRO A 224 3.81 -20.90 -4.53
N THR A 225 4.90 -21.16 -3.87
CA THR A 225 5.26 -22.48 -3.39
C THR A 225 4.32 -23.04 -2.30
N ARG A 226 3.28 -22.29 -1.87
CA ARG A 226 2.29 -22.77 -0.87
C ARG A 226 0.91 -22.12 -1.06
N PRO A 227 -0.05 -22.76 -1.75
CA PRO A 227 -1.38 -22.19 -2.03
C PRO A 227 -2.30 -21.99 -0.81
N ARG A 228 -1.97 -22.52 0.37
CA ARG A 228 -2.86 -22.51 1.55
C ARG A 228 -2.49 -21.57 2.69
N LEU A 229 -1.45 -20.74 2.56
CA LEU A 229 -0.97 -19.85 3.63
C LEU A 229 -0.79 -18.39 3.18
N ILE A 230 -1.48 -17.96 2.13
CA ILE A 230 -1.36 -16.60 1.58
C ILE A 230 -2.36 -15.66 2.26
N SER A 231 -2.25 -15.46 3.55
CA SER A 231 -2.91 -14.32 4.20
C SER A 231 -2.02 -13.08 4.33
N TYR A 232 -0.75 -13.16 3.94
CA TYR A 232 0.23 -12.08 4.10
C TYR A 232 1.15 -11.86 2.90
N ALA A 233 0.75 -12.25 1.71
CA ALA A 233 1.61 -12.13 0.55
C ALA A 233 1.73 -10.69 0.06
N VAL A 234 2.96 -10.20 -0.06
CA VAL A 234 3.31 -9.09 -0.93
C VAL A 234 3.66 -9.70 -2.28
N PHE A 235 2.87 -9.41 -3.31
CA PHE A 235 3.16 -9.86 -4.66
C PHE A 235 3.92 -8.78 -5.40
N CYS A 236 5.07 -9.14 -5.95
CA CYS A 236 5.92 -8.26 -6.74
C CYS A 236 5.76 -8.59 -8.21
N LEU A 237 5.60 -7.59 -9.03
CA LEU A 237 5.53 -7.69 -10.49
C LEU A 237 6.91 -7.60 -11.11
N LYS A 238 7.19 -8.43 -12.09
CA LYS A 238 8.34 -8.25 -13.00
C LYS A 238 7.92 -7.49 -14.24
#